data_49140628ee87e6dc436376725385eee4
#
_entry.id   49140628ee87e6dc436376725385eee4
#
_cell.length_a   1.000
_cell.length_b   1.000
_cell.length_c   1.000
_cell.angle_alpha   90.00
_cell.angle_beta   90.00
_cell.angle_gamma   90.00
#
_symmetry.space_group_name_H-M   'P 1'
#
loop_
_entity.id
_entity.type
_entity.pdbx_description
1 polymer ?
#
loop_
_entity_poly.entity_id
_entity_poly.type
_entity_poly.pdbx_seq_one_letter_code
_entity_poly.pdbx_strand_id
1 'polypeptide(L)'
;TWSLRDRPGTGRTIFPHVGEIVMLMEKYIEMPRLNAVWNHPLYQKYYRENEKMEHDREFCCHQITHLLDVARIAYIKNLEAGLGIDKELIYTAAILHDIGKALQYTDKMPHEIAGEKIAGEILDTLSENDAFSEMERAWILEAVRGHRRKCNGMSEVARLFYECDKRSRNCFACPVKEQCNWSEEEKNMEIKI
;
A
#
# COMPACT_ATOMS: atom_id res chain seq x y z
N THR A 1 -41.24 2.10 9.86
CA THR A 1 -40.94 2.72 11.17
C THR A 1 -40.22 1.70 12.04
N TRP A 2 -38.92 1.79 12.13
CA TRP A 2 -38.11 0.99 13.04
C TRP A 2 -38.02 1.72 14.38
N SER A 3 -38.67 1.17 15.40
CA SER A 3 -38.55 1.62 16.79
C SER A 3 -37.34 0.97 17.42
N LEU A 4 -36.29 1.76 17.71
CA LEU A 4 -35.18 1.37 18.56
C LEU A 4 -35.62 1.40 20.03
N ARG A 5 -35.85 0.22 20.63
CA ARG A 5 -36.03 0.12 22.07
C ARG A 5 -34.70 0.16 22.76
N ASP A 6 -34.56 1.12 23.70
CA ASP A 6 -33.44 1.32 24.57
C ASP A 6 -33.02 0.04 25.29
N ARG A 7 -31.72 -0.34 25.17
CA ARG A 7 -31.08 -1.28 26.10
C ARG A 7 -30.38 -0.44 27.19
N PRO A 8 -30.62 -0.69 28.45
CA PRO A 8 -29.90 0.01 29.53
C PRO A 8 -28.49 -0.55 29.67
N GLY A 9 -27.50 0.33 29.66
CA GLY A 9 -26.16 0.09 30.17
C GLY A 9 -25.07 -0.02 29.11
N THR A 10 -24.54 1.07 28.69
CA THR A 10 -23.15 1.53 28.53
C THR A 10 -23.16 2.78 27.64
N GLY A 11 -23.02 3.93 28.23
CA GLY A 11 -23.10 5.22 27.53
C GLY A 11 -21.88 5.52 26.69
N ARG A 12 -21.69 4.78 25.58
CA ARG A 12 -20.92 5.24 24.43
C ARG A 12 -21.90 5.45 23.30
N THR A 13 -22.13 6.70 22.95
CA THR A 13 -22.79 7.07 21.70
C THR A 13 -22.02 6.39 20.56
N ILE A 14 -22.62 5.38 19.95
CA ILE A 14 -21.99 4.61 18.85
C ILE A 14 -21.85 5.47 17.59
N PHE A 15 -22.52 6.62 17.55
CA PHE A 15 -22.49 7.53 16.41
C PHE A 15 -22.12 8.95 16.88
N PRO A 16 -21.10 9.59 16.32
CA PRO A 16 -20.83 11.00 16.53
C PRO A 16 -22.05 11.84 16.05
N HIS A 17 -22.24 13.02 16.64
CA HIS A 17 -23.27 13.95 16.19
C HIS A 17 -23.09 14.24 14.68
N VAL A 18 -24.21 14.30 13.94
CA VAL A 18 -24.20 14.52 12.48
C VAL A 18 -23.35 15.72 12.08
N GLY A 19 -23.32 16.81 12.88
CA GLY A 19 -22.48 17.98 12.64
C GLY A 19 -20.96 17.68 12.75
N GLU A 20 -20.55 16.80 13.65
CA GLU A 20 -19.15 16.38 13.77
C GLU A 20 -18.74 15.49 12.60
N ILE A 21 -19.65 14.62 12.14
CA ILE A 21 -19.40 13.78 10.96
C ILE A 21 -19.21 14.66 9.72
N VAL A 22 -20.07 15.66 9.50
CA VAL A 22 -19.96 16.56 8.35
C VAL A 22 -18.64 17.33 8.38
N MET A 23 -18.23 17.85 9.54
CA MET A 23 -16.96 18.56 9.69
C MET A 23 -15.74 17.66 9.46
N LEU A 24 -15.82 16.38 9.82
CA LEU A 24 -14.75 15.40 9.56
C LEU A 24 -14.72 14.95 8.08
N MET A 25 -15.86 14.93 7.40
CA MET A 25 -15.94 14.57 5.97
C MET A 25 -15.43 15.66 5.04
N GLU A 26 -15.42 16.92 5.46
CA GLU A 26 -14.93 18.06 4.68
C GLU A 26 -13.39 18.19 4.74
N LYS A 27 -12.71 17.50 5.66
CA LYS A 27 -11.27 17.64 5.86
C LYS A 27 -10.51 16.51 5.19
N TYR A 28 -10.05 16.74 3.96
CA TYR A 28 -9.06 15.87 3.32
C TYR A 28 -7.69 16.08 3.97
N ILE A 29 -6.97 14.99 4.20
CA ILE A 29 -5.57 15.05 4.65
C ILE A 29 -4.71 15.20 3.41
N GLU A 30 -4.03 16.34 3.29
CA GLU A 30 -3.06 16.56 2.22
C GLU A 30 -1.81 15.69 2.46
N MET A 31 -1.25 15.18 1.38
CA MET A 31 -0.02 14.38 1.36
C MET A 31 0.94 14.94 0.30
N PRO A 32 1.56 16.11 0.57
CA PRO A 32 2.38 16.81 -0.42
C PRO A 32 3.62 16.02 -0.84
N ARG A 33 4.28 15.35 0.11
CA ARG A 33 5.47 14.53 -0.16
C ARG A 33 5.14 13.29 -1.00
N LEU A 34 4.00 12.63 -0.71
CA LEU A 34 3.48 11.56 -1.55
C LEU A 34 3.24 12.04 -2.99
N ASN A 35 2.62 13.22 -3.14
CA ASN A 35 2.38 13.80 -4.46
C ASN A 35 3.68 14.19 -5.17
N ALA A 36 4.70 14.64 -4.46
CA ALA A 36 6.03 14.91 -5.02
C ALA A 36 6.66 13.61 -5.54
N VAL A 37 6.58 12.50 -4.79
CA VAL A 37 7.05 11.18 -5.24
C VAL A 37 6.26 10.71 -6.46
N TRP A 38 4.93 10.79 -6.45
CA TRP A 38 4.09 10.41 -7.59
C TRP A 38 4.46 11.19 -8.86
N ASN A 39 4.66 12.51 -8.75
CA ASN A 39 4.99 13.37 -9.88
C ASN A 39 6.48 13.34 -10.27
N HIS A 40 7.31 12.62 -9.53
CA HIS A 40 8.75 12.55 -9.81
C HIS A 40 9.01 11.91 -11.19
N PRO A 41 9.86 12.51 -12.05
CA PRO A 41 10.07 12.00 -13.41
C PRO A 41 10.51 10.53 -13.47
N LEU A 42 11.36 10.12 -12.53
CA LEU A 42 11.85 8.74 -12.45
C LEU A 42 10.73 7.77 -12.05
N TYR A 43 9.87 8.16 -11.10
CA TYR A 43 8.68 7.38 -10.73
C TYR A 43 7.77 7.18 -11.95
N GLN A 44 7.41 8.27 -12.62
CA GLN A 44 6.53 8.24 -13.78
C GLN A 44 7.11 7.42 -14.94
N LYS A 45 8.42 7.45 -15.13
CA LYS A 45 9.10 6.62 -16.12
C LYS A 45 8.86 5.13 -15.85
N TYR A 46 9.26 4.64 -14.68
CA TYR A 46 9.16 3.21 -14.35
C TYR A 46 7.72 2.73 -14.18
N TYR A 47 6.84 3.57 -13.65
CA TYR A 47 5.42 3.27 -13.55
C TYR A 47 4.79 3.03 -14.93
N ARG A 48 5.04 3.92 -15.91
CA ARG A 48 4.54 3.77 -17.29
C ARG A 48 5.18 2.59 -18.03
N GLU A 49 6.44 2.30 -17.79
CA GLU A 49 7.09 1.12 -18.34
C GLU A 49 6.42 -0.16 -17.82
N ASN A 50 6.10 -0.21 -16.52
CA ASN A 50 5.39 -1.33 -15.93
C ASN A 50 3.97 -1.47 -16.52
N GLU A 51 3.21 -0.39 -16.63
CA GLU A 51 1.87 -0.41 -17.25
C GLU A 51 1.90 -0.98 -18.67
N LYS A 52 2.90 -0.61 -19.47
CA LYS A 52 3.06 -1.14 -20.85
C LYS A 52 3.34 -2.64 -20.84
N MET A 53 4.19 -3.11 -19.93
CA MET A 53 4.57 -4.53 -19.86
C MET A 53 3.45 -5.41 -19.33
N GLU A 54 2.53 -4.85 -18.55
CA GLU A 54 1.40 -5.56 -17.97
C GLU A 54 0.09 -5.33 -18.73
N HIS A 55 0.10 -4.62 -19.87
CA HIS A 55 -1.10 -4.28 -20.61
C HIS A 55 -1.96 -5.50 -21.00
N ASP A 56 -1.33 -6.57 -21.46
CA ASP A 56 -2.01 -7.79 -21.88
C ASP A 56 -1.92 -8.93 -20.84
N ARG A 57 -1.58 -8.55 -19.59
CA ARG A 57 -1.41 -9.52 -18.52
C ARG A 57 -2.77 -9.97 -17.96
N GLU A 58 -3.05 -11.26 -18.02
CA GLU A 58 -4.27 -11.87 -17.48
C GLU A 58 -4.27 -12.00 -15.95
N PHE A 59 -3.08 -12.08 -15.34
CA PHE A 59 -2.93 -12.18 -13.89
C PHE A 59 -2.88 -10.81 -13.21
N CYS A 60 -2.68 -10.81 -11.89
CA CYS A 60 -2.61 -9.60 -11.08
C CYS A 60 -1.63 -8.57 -11.65
N CYS A 61 -2.13 -7.36 -11.94
CA CYS A 61 -1.33 -6.23 -12.39
C CYS A 61 -0.91 -5.36 -11.19
N HIS A 62 0.18 -4.58 -11.39
CA HIS A 62 0.76 -3.71 -10.36
C HIS A 62 0.48 -2.23 -10.69
N GLN A 63 -0.79 -1.96 -11.04
CA GLN A 63 -1.30 -0.63 -11.36
C GLN A 63 -1.68 0.15 -10.11
N ILE A 64 -2.01 1.44 -10.28
CA ILE A 64 -2.33 2.36 -9.20
C ILE A 64 -3.44 1.84 -8.26
N THR A 65 -4.42 1.12 -8.76
CA THR A 65 -5.48 0.51 -7.95
C THR A 65 -4.89 -0.44 -6.91
N HIS A 66 -4.00 -1.34 -7.32
CA HIS A 66 -3.29 -2.25 -6.42
C HIS A 66 -2.43 -1.48 -5.40
N LEU A 67 -1.62 -0.52 -5.87
CA LEU A 67 -0.74 0.27 -4.99
C LEU A 67 -1.53 1.00 -3.90
N LEU A 68 -2.68 1.58 -4.27
CA LEU A 68 -3.58 2.24 -3.32
C LEU A 68 -4.32 1.26 -2.41
N ASP A 69 -4.64 0.06 -2.87
CA ASP A 69 -5.25 -0.96 -2.01
C ASP A 69 -4.27 -1.45 -0.94
N VAL A 70 -2.99 -1.65 -1.31
CA VAL A 70 -1.93 -1.92 -0.32
C VAL A 70 -1.84 -0.80 0.71
N ALA A 71 -1.82 0.47 0.25
CA ALA A 71 -1.77 1.64 1.14
C ALA A 71 -2.96 1.69 2.11
N ARG A 72 -4.18 1.48 1.61
CA ARG A 72 -5.42 1.50 2.41
C ARG A 72 -5.44 0.40 3.44
N ILE A 73 -5.11 -0.83 3.06
CA ILE A 73 -5.04 -1.99 3.96
C ILE A 73 -3.97 -1.76 5.04
N ALA A 74 -2.77 -1.29 4.65
CA ALA A 74 -1.71 -1.00 5.60
C ALA A 74 -2.11 0.10 6.59
N TYR A 75 -2.80 1.14 6.12
CA TYR A 75 -3.27 2.22 6.99
C TYR A 75 -4.40 1.77 7.92
N ILE A 76 -5.34 0.94 7.46
CA ILE A 76 -6.37 0.33 8.31
C ILE A 76 -5.70 -0.49 9.43
N LYS A 77 -4.74 -1.37 9.09
CA LYS A 77 -3.99 -2.15 10.09
C LYS A 77 -3.20 -1.28 11.06
N ASN A 78 -2.60 -0.20 10.57
CA ASN A 78 -1.92 0.79 11.42
C ASN A 78 -2.88 1.39 12.47
N LEU A 79 -4.10 1.75 12.06
CA LEU A 79 -5.12 2.30 12.96
C LEU A 79 -5.63 1.25 13.95
N GLU A 80 -5.96 0.04 13.48
CA GLU A 80 -6.49 -1.04 14.30
C GLU A 80 -5.49 -1.54 15.35
N ALA A 81 -4.21 -1.61 14.98
CA ALA A 81 -3.14 -2.05 15.86
C ALA A 81 -2.52 -0.91 16.71
N GLY A 82 -2.91 0.36 16.46
CA GLY A 82 -2.37 1.51 17.18
C GLY A 82 -0.88 1.73 16.94
N LEU A 83 -0.35 1.44 15.73
CA LEU A 83 1.09 1.53 15.45
C LEU A 83 1.59 2.98 15.39
N GLY A 84 0.71 3.95 15.15
CA GLY A 84 1.07 5.38 15.13
C GLY A 84 1.95 5.80 13.94
N ILE A 85 2.00 5.00 12.86
CA ILE A 85 2.77 5.32 11.66
C ILE A 85 2.04 6.41 10.89
N ASP A 86 2.79 7.41 10.42
CA ASP A 86 2.24 8.49 9.62
C ASP A 86 1.57 7.98 8.34
N LYS A 87 0.40 8.54 8.01
CA LYS A 87 -0.38 8.13 6.84
C LYS A 87 0.38 8.32 5.54
N GLU A 88 1.01 9.49 5.38
CA GLU A 88 1.75 9.82 4.16
C GLU A 88 2.94 8.89 3.95
N LEU A 89 3.61 8.48 5.04
CA LEU A 89 4.70 7.53 5.00
C LEU A 89 4.25 6.16 4.49
N ILE A 90 3.11 5.64 5.01
CA ILE A 90 2.53 4.38 4.55
C ILE A 90 2.18 4.44 3.07
N TYR A 91 1.51 5.51 2.62
CA TYR A 91 1.10 5.67 1.23
C TYR A 91 2.30 5.80 0.29
N THR A 92 3.34 6.53 0.71
CA THR A 92 4.58 6.66 -0.06
C THR A 92 5.28 5.32 -0.24
N ALA A 93 5.43 4.54 0.83
CA ALA A 93 6.01 3.20 0.74
C ALA A 93 5.16 2.29 -0.17
N ALA A 94 3.82 2.40 -0.08
CA ALA A 94 2.92 1.59 -0.88
C ALA A 94 3.00 1.90 -2.38
N ILE A 95 3.10 3.16 -2.80
CA ILE A 95 3.26 3.45 -4.24
C ILE A 95 4.65 3.07 -4.77
N LEU A 96 5.65 2.98 -3.90
CA LEU A 96 7.02 2.64 -4.28
C LEU A 96 7.32 1.13 -4.26
N HIS A 97 6.53 0.30 -3.53
CA HIS A 97 6.92 -1.08 -3.25
C HIS A 97 7.16 -1.93 -4.51
N ASP A 98 6.40 -1.71 -5.56
CA ASP A 98 6.48 -2.45 -6.83
C ASP A 98 7.14 -1.66 -7.98
N ILE A 99 7.76 -0.50 -7.70
CA ILE A 99 8.34 0.36 -8.76
C ILE A 99 9.44 -0.34 -9.57
N GLY A 100 10.04 -1.39 -9.03
CA GLY A 100 11.07 -2.20 -9.68
C GLY A 100 10.55 -3.25 -10.67
N LYS A 101 9.22 -3.40 -10.84
CA LYS A 101 8.65 -4.46 -11.70
C LYS A 101 9.11 -4.41 -13.15
N ALA A 102 9.22 -3.22 -13.73
CA ALA A 102 9.71 -3.06 -15.09
C ALA A 102 11.08 -3.73 -15.27
N LEU A 103 12.02 -3.51 -14.37
CA LEU A 103 13.36 -4.12 -14.41
C LEU A 103 13.34 -5.63 -14.16
N GLN A 104 12.36 -6.14 -13.42
CA GLN A 104 12.20 -7.60 -13.31
C GLN A 104 11.81 -8.22 -14.66
N TYR A 105 11.01 -7.56 -15.46
CA TYR A 105 10.62 -8.05 -16.78
C TYR A 105 11.75 -7.96 -17.79
N THR A 106 12.49 -6.85 -17.82
CA THR A 106 13.58 -6.62 -18.79
C THR A 106 14.88 -7.30 -18.40
N ASP A 107 15.35 -7.06 -17.18
CA ASP A 107 16.73 -7.38 -16.76
C ASP A 107 16.78 -8.61 -15.86
N LYS A 108 15.63 -9.21 -15.55
CA LYS A 108 15.48 -10.34 -14.60
C LYS A 108 15.97 -10.00 -13.18
N MET A 109 16.13 -8.72 -12.86
CA MET A 109 16.48 -8.27 -11.52
C MET A 109 15.27 -8.44 -10.59
N PRO A 110 15.41 -9.02 -9.39
CA PRO A 110 14.29 -9.09 -8.43
C PRO A 110 13.74 -7.69 -8.16
N HIS A 111 12.40 -7.52 -8.31
CA HIS A 111 11.79 -6.19 -8.28
C HIS A 111 11.95 -5.48 -6.94
N GLU A 112 12.06 -6.22 -5.84
CA GLU A 112 12.32 -5.66 -4.52
C GLU A 112 13.73 -5.05 -4.40
N ILE A 113 14.70 -5.59 -5.14
CA ILE A 113 16.07 -5.06 -5.21
C ILE A 113 16.12 -3.86 -6.15
N ALA A 114 15.52 -3.98 -7.32
CA ALA A 114 15.44 -2.89 -8.27
C ALA A 114 14.64 -1.72 -7.69
N GLY A 115 13.52 -2.03 -7.03
CA GLY A 115 12.64 -1.07 -6.39
C GLY A 115 13.32 -0.28 -5.29
N GLU A 116 14.09 -0.92 -4.41
CA GLU A 116 14.87 -0.25 -3.38
C GLU A 116 15.83 0.80 -3.96
N LYS A 117 16.53 0.46 -5.05
CA LYS A 117 17.44 1.40 -5.73
C LYS A 117 16.69 2.59 -6.34
N ILE A 118 15.63 2.31 -7.10
CA ILE A 118 14.82 3.35 -7.76
C ILE A 118 14.16 4.24 -6.70
N ALA A 119 13.58 3.66 -5.66
CA ALA A 119 12.96 4.40 -4.57
C ALA A 119 14.00 5.28 -3.85
N GLY A 120 15.21 4.75 -3.57
CA GLY A 120 16.29 5.51 -2.98
C GLY A 120 16.65 6.74 -3.82
N GLU A 121 16.84 6.58 -5.13
CA GLU A 121 17.16 7.69 -6.04
C GLU A 121 16.02 8.73 -6.09
N ILE A 122 14.76 8.31 -6.11
CA ILE A 122 13.62 9.22 -6.05
C ILE A 122 13.63 10.03 -4.75
N LEU A 123 13.75 9.35 -3.61
CA LEU A 123 13.73 10.01 -2.30
C LEU A 123 14.91 10.97 -2.09
N ASP A 124 16.10 10.64 -2.63
CA ASP A 124 17.32 11.45 -2.52
C ASP A 124 17.29 12.69 -3.42
N THR A 125 16.39 12.74 -4.41
CA THR A 125 16.30 13.83 -5.39
C THR A 125 15.04 14.69 -5.24
N LEU A 126 14.24 14.46 -4.19
CA LEU A 126 13.13 15.34 -3.81
C LEU A 126 13.64 16.72 -3.37
N SER A 127 12.78 17.74 -3.50
CA SER A 127 13.09 19.07 -2.97
C SER A 127 13.23 19.05 -1.44
N GLU A 128 13.96 20.01 -0.85
CA GLU A 128 14.09 20.12 0.61
C GLU A 128 12.73 20.18 1.33
N ASN A 129 11.72 20.76 0.72
CA ASN A 129 10.37 20.89 1.30
C ASN A 129 9.59 19.55 1.28
N ASP A 130 9.96 18.66 0.37
CA ASP A 130 9.29 17.37 0.15
C ASP A 130 10.13 16.20 0.66
N ALA A 131 11.31 16.47 1.22
CA ALA A 131 12.24 15.46 1.68
C ALA A 131 11.69 14.68 2.87
N PHE A 132 12.01 13.39 2.91
CA PHE A 132 11.81 12.53 4.06
C PHE A 132 13.08 12.55 4.94
N SER A 133 12.92 12.51 6.26
CA SER A 133 14.03 12.33 7.16
C SER A 133 14.77 11.01 6.87
N GLU A 134 16.00 10.88 7.31
CA GLU A 134 16.79 9.64 7.13
C GLU A 134 16.07 8.40 7.71
N MET A 135 15.38 8.57 8.84
CA MET A 135 14.63 7.50 9.48
C MET A 135 13.40 7.11 8.65
N GLU A 136 12.62 8.08 8.16
CA GLU A 136 11.48 7.83 7.28
C GLU A 136 11.92 7.20 5.96
N ARG A 137 13.02 7.70 5.37
CA ARG A 137 13.62 7.14 4.16
C ARG A 137 14.01 5.67 4.37
N ALA A 138 14.72 5.38 5.45
CA ALA A 138 15.11 4.00 5.78
C ALA A 138 13.89 3.10 5.93
N TRP A 139 12.85 3.57 6.59
CA TRP A 139 11.58 2.86 6.78
C TRP A 139 10.89 2.56 5.44
N ILE A 140 10.83 3.54 4.52
CA ILE A 140 10.25 3.36 3.18
C ILE A 140 11.03 2.31 2.41
N LEU A 141 12.36 2.41 2.39
CA LEU A 141 13.21 1.46 1.66
C LEU A 141 13.12 0.04 2.23
N GLU A 142 13.00 -0.09 3.53
CA GLU A 142 12.77 -1.38 4.18
C GLU A 142 11.42 -2.01 3.78
N ALA A 143 10.36 -1.20 3.69
CA ALA A 143 9.06 -1.65 3.18
C ALA A 143 9.19 -2.15 1.72
N VAL A 144 9.83 -1.36 0.85
CA VAL A 144 10.06 -1.71 -0.56
C VAL A 144 10.91 -2.98 -0.68
N ARG A 145 11.95 -3.12 0.11
CA ARG A 145 12.84 -4.29 0.08
C ARG A 145 12.19 -5.55 0.62
N GLY A 146 11.38 -5.43 1.67
CA GLY A 146 10.87 -6.56 2.47
C GLY A 146 9.53 -7.12 2.02
N HIS A 147 8.75 -6.43 1.17
CA HIS A 147 7.35 -6.80 0.87
C HIS A 147 7.17 -8.14 0.16
N ARG A 148 8.20 -8.66 -0.53
CA ARG A 148 8.02 -9.78 -1.45
C ARG A 148 8.06 -11.16 -0.81
N ARG A 149 8.97 -11.40 0.13
CA ARG A 149 9.26 -12.75 0.65
C ARG A 149 9.17 -12.80 2.16
N LYS A 150 8.41 -13.75 2.66
CA LYS A 150 8.41 -14.07 4.08
C LYS A 150 9.73 -14.77 4.44
N CYS A 151 10.44 -14.25 5.43
CA CYS A 151 11.66 -14.86 5.96
C CYS A 151 11.72 -14.77 7.49
N ASN A 152 12.55 -15.62 8.11
CA ASN A 152 12.81 -15.53 9.54
C ASN A 152 13.58 -14.23 9.86
N GLY A 153 13.18 -13.53 10.93
CA GLY A 153 13.80 -12.26 11.31
C GLY A 153 13.33 -11.06 10.49
N MET A 154 12.22 -11.20 9.75
CA MET A 154 11.56 -10.10 9.05
C MET A 154 11.19 -8.98 10.02
N SER A 155 11.50 -7.72 9.67
CA SER A 155 11.08 -6.57 10.45
C SER A 155 9.56 -6.41 10.46
N GLU A 156 9.05 -5.62 11.39
CA GLU A 156 7.61 -5.33 11.47
C GLU A 156 7.12 -4.59 10.22
N VAL A 157 7.93 -3.67 9.69
CA VAL A 157 7.64 -2.93 8.45
C VAL A 157 7.54 -3.87 7.26
N ALA A 158 8.57 -4.69 7.04
CA ALA A 158 8.60 -5.66 5.95
C ALA A 158 7.42 -6.63 6.04
N ARG A 159 7.08 -7.09 7.25
CA ARG A 159 5.92 -7.97 7.49
C ARG A 159 4.60 -7.28 7.16
N LEU A 160 4.42 -6.04 7.61
CA LEU A 160 3.23 -5.25 7.32
C LEU A 160 3.00 -5.16 5.81
N PHE A 161 4.02 -4.75 5.05
CA PHE A 161 3.89 -4.60 3.59
C PHE A 161 3.74 -5.93 2.87
N TYR A 162 4.45 -6.99 3.30
CA TYR A 162 4.25 -8.34 2.77
C TYR A 162 2.80 -8.81 2.93
N GLU A 163 2.22 -8.65 4.11
CA GLU A 163 0.85 -9.07 4.38
C GLU A 163 -0.17 -8.22 3.61
N CYS A 164 0.03 -6.89 3.55
CA CYS A 164 -0.89 -5.99 2.87
C CYS A 164 -0.85 -6.17 1.34
N ASP A 165 0.34 -6.39 0.75
CA ASP A 165 0.45 -6.74 -0.68
C ASP A 165 -0.33 -8.02 -1.00
N LYS A 166 -0.17 -9.07 -0.20
CA LYS A 166 -0.93 -10.32 -0.41
C LYS A 166 -2.44 -10.09 -0.24
N ARG A 167 -2.86 -9.37 0.80
CA ARG A 167 -4.27 -9.11 1.10
C ARG A 167 -4.97 -8.19 0.10
N SER A 168 -4.24 -7.35 -0.63
CA SER A 168 -4.81 -6.50 -1.68
C SER A 168 -5.34 -7.28 -2.90
N ARG A 169 -4.99 -8.56 -3.03
CA ARG A 169 -5.38 -9.39 -4.18
C ARG A 169 -6.75 -10.04 -3.95
N ASN A 170 -7.70 -9.76 -4.84
CA ASN A 170 -9.08 -10.28 -4.77
C ASN A 170 -9.18 -11.65 -5.45
N CYS A 171 -8.44 -12.66 -4.97
CA CYS A 171 -8.39 -13.99 -5.58
C CYS A 171 -9.77 -14.67 -5.65
N PHE A 172 -10.65 -14.43 -4.66
CA PHE A 172 -12.02 -14.93 -4.64
C PHE A 172 -12.85 -14.49 -5.84
N ALA A 173 -12.54 -13.34 -6.46
CA ALA A 173 -13.20 -12.79 -7.63
C ALA A 173 -12.36 -12.87 -8.92
N CYS A 174 -11.18 -13.49 -8.88
CA CYS A 174 -10.27 -13.54 -10.02
C CYS A 174 -10.77 -14.55 -11.07
N PRO A 175 -10.96 -14.13 -12.35
CA PRO A 175 -11.44 -15.02 -13.40
C PRO A 175 -10.43 -16.10 -13.79
N VAL A 176 -9.14 -15.89 -13.53
CA VAL A 176 -8.05 -16.82 -13.87
C VAL A 176 -7.42 -17.50 -12.64
N LYS A 177 -8.13 -17.55 -11.52
CA LYS A 177 -7.61 -18.10 -10.26
C LYS A 177 -7.15 -19.56 -10.35
N GLU A 178 -7.81 -20.35 -11.19
CA GLU A 178 -7.47 -21.77 -11.40
C GLU A 178 -6.13 -21.96 -12.14
N GLN A 179 -5.72 -20.95 -12.91
CA GLN A 179 -4.47 -20.95 -13.68
C GLN A 179 -3.33 -20.25 -12.93
N CYS A 180 -3.65 -19.67 -11.76
CA CYS A 180 -2.68 -18.93 -10.96
C CYS A 180 -1.71 -19.89 -10.27
N ASN A 181 -0.42 -19.53 -10.29
CA ASN A 181 0.65 -20.32 -9.68
C ASN A 181 0.79 -20.16 -8.15
N TRP A 182 -0.05 -19.30 -7.53
CA TRP A 182 -0.12 -19.24 -6.07
C TRP A 182 -0.81 -20.49 -5.51
N SER A 183 -0.31 -20.96 -4.38
CA SER A 183 -0.96 -22.06 -3.66
C SER A 183 -2.33 -21.64 -3.11
N GLU A 184 -3.17 -22.61 -2.74
CA GLU A 184 -4.48 -22.30 -2.17
C GLU A 184 -4.36 -21.53 -0.84
N GLU A 185 -3.28 -21.73 -0.08
CA GLU A 185 -3.00 -21.01 1.16
C GLU A 185 -2.55 -19.56 0.91
N GLU A 186 -1.94 -19.28 -0.23
CA GLU A 186 -1.53 -17.93 -0.63
C GLU A 186 -2.68 -17.11 -1.21
N LYS A 187 -3.66 -17.76 -1.82
CA LYS A 187 -4.82 -17.10 -2.43
C LYS A 187 -5.78 -16.53 -1.38
N ASN A 188 -6.24 -15.32 -1.59
CA ASN A 188 -7.32 -14.74 -0.77
C ASN A 188 -8.67 -15.23 -1.29
N MET A 189 -9.15 -16.37 -0.78
CA MET A 189 -10.43 -16.95 -1.17
C MET A 189 -11.61 -16.40 -0.37
N GLU A 190 -11.36 -15.52 0.62
CA GLU A 190 -12.36 -14.85 1.45
C GLU A 190 -12.05 -13.35 1.56
N ILE A 191 -13.09 -12.54 1.77
CA ILE A 191 -12.92 -11.11 2.04
C ILE A 191 -12.40 -10.93 3.46
N LYS A 192 -11.12 -10.52 3.55
CA LYS A 192 -10.42 -10.23 4.82
C LYS A 192 -9.54 -9.01 4.65
N ILE A 193 -9.52 -8.16 5.65
CA ILE A 193 -8.63 -6.99 5.72
C ILE A 193 -7.68 -7.17 6.89
#